data_c0153f1bfba361a78d71f4583cb8bcb0
#
_entry.id   c0153f1bfba361a78d71f4583cb8bcb0
#
_cell.length_a   1.000
_cell.length_b   1.000
_cell.length_c   1.000
_cell.angle_alpha   90.00
_cell.angle_beta   90.00
_cell.angle_gamma   90.00
#
_symmetry.space_group_name_H-M   'P 1'
#
loop_
_entity.id
_entity.type
_entity.pdbx_description
1 polymer ?
#
loop_
_entity_poly.entity_id
_entity_poly.type
_entity_poly.pdbx_seq_one_letter_code
_entity_poly.pdbx_strand_id
1 'polypeptide(L)'
;MPKTTAEKLTPTRAKLSVEVTLDELEPYLKQAYKTISEQVSIPGFRKGKVPAQIIDQRVGREAVIQEAVNHSLDDFYQAALAEADERPMGRPTADVANWPDAKDPKSTLGLVFEVEVRPEFSLPDYDGITLTVDNAEVDAAAVEAELTKLRERFGTLVTVDRPAKTGDFVELDLVASVDGEEVDQASGVSYEVGAGNLLEGTDEAVETLTAGESTTFTSQLLGGEHEGRDAEVSLTLTAVKERELPEADDEFAQLASEFDTIAELRESLEEQVARASVFAQGQQARDLFTETLIEQAGIPVSEELVEEEVHRHLEGEGRLEDDEHRAEVRVSSEKQIQLQLLLDAIVEAEEVTPTQNELSQYIFQSAQQYGMEPTQFLQAISQGNQMGVILGEVTRNKALAIALAKANVVDQNGKAVDLSEFTAVDTETEDEGAADAAEEAPAAEKPAKKSPAKKAAAKKADAADDAEVSDEEAAKKAARSAAAKKAAATRAAKKAAAEAEAAE
;
A
#
# COMPACT_ATOMS: atom_id res chain seq x y z
N MET A 1 -35.17 13.54 -16.44
CA MET A 1 -34.15 12.57 -16.00
C MET A 1 -34.14 11.42 -16.98
N PRO A 2 -32.99 10.93 -17.37
CA PRO A 2 -32.90 9.79 -18.28
C PRO A 2 -33.64 8.59 -17.67
N LYS A 3 -34.21 7.74 -18.50
CA LYS A 3 -34.92 6.55 -18.03
C LYS A 3 -33.92 5.42 -17.89
N THR A 4 -33.71 4.91 -16.68
CA THR A 4 -32.80 3.81 -16.38
C THR A 4 -33.58 2.49 -16.24
N THR A 5 -32.97 1.41 -16.70
CA THR A 5 -33.42 0.04 -16.45
C THR A 5 -32.21 -0.76 -16.00
N ALA A 6 -32.27 -1.32 -14.78
CA ALA A 6 -31.22 -2.16 -14.24
C ALA A 6 -31.59 -3.65 -14.41
N GLU A 7 -30.64 -4.45 -14.80
CA GLU A 7 -30.73 -5.91 -14.94
C GLU A 7 -29.51 -6.55 -14.26
N LYS A 8 -29.71 -7.43 -13.27
CA LYS A 8 -28.63 -8.21 -12.68
C LYS A 8 -28.28 -9.38 -13.59
N LEU A 9 -27.07 -9.33 -14.17
CA LEU A 9 -26.54 -10.40 -15.03
C LEU A 9 -26.03 -11.58 -14.18
N THR A 10 -25.35 -11.27 -13.07
CA THR A 10 -24.86 -12.20 -12.06
C THR A 10 -25.07 -11.57 -10.68
N PRO A 11 -24.87 -12.32 -9.58
CA PRO A 11 -24.91 -11.72 -8.24
C PRO A 11 -23.95 -10.53 -8.05
N THR A 12 -22.87 -10.46 -8.83
CA THR A 12 -21.81 -9.45 -8.74
C THR A 12 -21.78 -8.47 -9.91
N ARG A 13 -22.64 -8.62 -10.93
CA ARG A 13 -22.60 -7.81 -12.16
C ARG A 13 -23.98 -7.30 -12.54
N ALA A 14 -24.07 -6.01 -12.75
CA ALA A 14 -25.29 -5.34 -13.21
C ALA A 14 -25.10 -4.68 -14.55
N LYS A 15 -26.18 -4.68 -15.34
CA LYS A 15 -26.32 -3.97 -16.61
C LYS A 15 -27.33 -2.85 -16.43
N LEU A 16 -26.87 -1.61 -16.64
CA LEU A 16 -27.68 -0.41 -16.57
C LEU A 16 -27.92 0.08 -18.00
N SER A 17 -29.17 0.05 -18.43
CA SER A 17 -29.58 0.58 -19.73
C SER A 17 -30.23 1.94 -19.53
N VAL A 18 -29.69 2.97 -20.19
CA VAL A 18 -30.11 4.37 -20.00
C VAL A 18 -30.61 4.93 -21.33
N GLU A 19 -31.85 5.38 -21.36
CA GLU A 19 -32.43 6.08 -22.50
C GLU A 19 -32.39 7.60 -22.24
N VAL A 20 -31.62 8.32 -23.07
CA VAL A 20 -31.41 9.77 -22.95
C VAL A 20 -32.07 10.47 -24.13
N THR A 21 -32.88 11.48 -23.88
CA THR A 21 -33.50 12.32 -24.91
C THR A 21 -32.53 13.38 -25.43
N LEU A 22 -32.79 13.91 -26.65
CA LEU A 22 -31.96 15.00 -27.19
C LEU A 22 -32.00 16.27 -26.33
N ASP A 23 -33.10 16.53 -25.62
CA ASP A 23 -33.21 17.67 -24.71
C ASP A 23 -32.29 17.50 -23.49
N GLU A 24 -32.14 16.28 -22.98
CA GLU A 24 -31.21 15.96 -21.89
C GLU A 24 -29.76 15.99 -22.33
N LEU A 25 -29.48 15.71 -23.59
CA LEU A 25 -28.14 15.79 -24.20
C LEU A 25 -27.76 17.25 -24.57
N GLU A 26 -28.70 18.19 -24.61
CA GLU A 26 -28.47 19.57 -25.07
C GLU A 26 -27.34 20.31 -24.31
N PRO A 27 -27.18 20.20 -22.97
CA PRO A 27 -26.07 20.82 -22.24
C PRO A 27 -24.71 20.32 -22.75
N TYR A 28 -24.59 19.02 -22.96
CA TYR A 28 -23.36 18.37 -23.44
C TYR A 28 -23.08 18.67 -24.91
N LEU A 29 -24.11 18.82 -25.75
CA LEU A 29 -23.95 19.30 -27.12
C LEU A 29 -23.36 20.72 -27.15
N LYS A 30 -23.80 21.62 -26.28
CA LYS A 30 -23.22 22.98 -26.16
C LYS A 30 -21.76 22.92 -25.75
N GLN A 31 -21.40 22.03 -24.83
CA GLN A 31 -20.01 21.81 -24.41
C GLN A 31 -19.18 21.23 -25.54
N ALA A 32 -19.68 20.21 -26.26
CA ALA A 32 -19.01 19.60 -27.39
C ALA A 32 -18.71 20.60 -28.52
N TYR A 33 -19.69 21.46 -28.87
CA TYR A 33 -19.43 22.56 -29.82
C TYR A 33 -18.31 23.48 -29.37
N LYS A 34 -18.24 23.81 -28.09
CA LYS A 34 -17.18 24.64 -27.53
C LYS A 34 -15.83 23.95 -27.64
N THR A 35 -15.71 22.68 -27.20
CA THR A 35 -14.49 21.86 -27.25
C THR A 35 -14.01 21.74 -28.70
N ILE A 36 -14.87 21.36 -29.62
CA ILE A 36 -14.53 21.22 -31.05
C ILE A 36 -14.11 22.57 -31.63
N SER A 37 -14.78 23.69 -31.29
CA SER A 37 -14.38 25.02 -31.79
C SER A 37 -13.00 25.46 -31.32
N GLU A 38 -12.52 24.97 -30.17
CA GLU A 38 -11.19 25.24 -29.62
C GLU A 38 -10.10 24.34 -30.24
N GLN A 39 -10.46 23.14 -30.67
CA GLN A 39 -9.55 22.18 -31.29
C GLN A 39 -9.36 22.41 -32.78
N VAL A 40 -10.45 22.72 -33.51
CA VAL A 40 -10.43 22.80 -34.98
C VAL A 40 -10.01 24.17 -35.48
N SER A 41 -9.13 24.20 -36.48
CA SER A 41 -8.75 25.43 -37.19
C SER A 41 -9.54 25.53 -38.50
N ILE A 42 -10.50 26.45 -38.54
CA ILE A 42 -11.33 26.71 -39.75
C ILE A 42 -10.93 28.05 -40.35
N PRO A 43 -10.58 28.09 -41.67
CA PRO A 43 -10.23 29.33 -42.31
C PRO A 43 -11.33 30.37 -42.21
N GLY A 44 -10.98 31.60 -41.79
CA GLY A 44 -11.91 32.71 -41.59
C GLY A 44 -12.48 32.85 -40.19
N PHE A 45 -12.18 31.91 -39.27
CA PHE A 45 -12.63 31.98 -37.85
C PHE A 45 -11.46 31.82 -36.89
N ARG A 46 -11.57 32.53 -35.75
CA ARG A 46 -10.62 32.37 -34.64
C ARG A 46 -11.00 31.10 -33.87
N LYS A 47 -10.00 30.34 -33.39
CA LYS A 47 -10.21 29.19 -32.49
C LYS A 47 -11.09 29.56 -31.30
N GLY A 48 -12.08 28.74 -30.97
CA GLY A 48 -13.04 28.97 -29.89
C GLY A 48 -14.18 29.94 -30.25
N LYS A 49 -14.26 30.44 -31.49
CA LYS A 49 -15.31 31.38 -31.97
C LYS A 49 -15.99 30.91 -33.30
N VAL A 50 -15.92 29.64 -33.58
CA VAL A 50 -16.56 29.05 -34.74
C VAL A 50 -18.06 28.83 -34.47
N PRO A 51 -18.98 29.35 -35.29
CA PRO A 51 -20.43 29.09 -35.11
C PRO A 51 -20.77 27.61 -35.29
N ALA A 52 -21.76 27.11 -34.53
CA ALA A 52 -22.18 25.71 -34.53
C ALA A 52 -22.52 25.21 -35.94
N GLN A 53 -23.22 26.02 -36.77
CA GLN A 53 -23.56 25.67 -38.14
C GLN A 53 -22.35 25.40 -39.06
N ILE A 54 -21.24 26.09 -38.81
CA ILE A 54 -20.02 25.90 -39.58
C ILE A 54 -19.29 24.63 -39.11
N ILE A 55 -19.36 24.32 -37.79
CA ILE A 55 -18.87 23.06 -37.28
C ILE A 55 -19.64 21.89 -37.86
N ASP A 56 -20.98 21.94 -37.85
CA ASP A 56 -21.83 20.90 -38.47
C ASP A 56 -21.52 20.66 -39.93
N GLN A 57 -21.22 21.71 -40.71
CA GLN A 57 -20.86 21.59 -42.13
C GLN A 57 -19.47 21.03 -42.40
N ARG A 58 -18.50 21.28 -41.50
CA ARG A 58 -17.09 20.94 -41.69
C ARG A 58 -16.66 19.66 -41.00
N VAL A 59 -17.14 19.47 -39.79
CA VAL A 59 -16.81 18.34 -38.92
C VAL A 59 -17.91 17.27 -38.96
N GLY A 60 -19.15 17.70 -39.17
CA GLY A 60 -20.34 16.84 -39.14
C GLY A 60 -21.04 16.87 -37.79
N ARG A 61 -22.38 16.86 -37.82
CA ARG A 61 -23.18 16.86 -36.58
C ARG A 61 -23.04 15.55 -35.80
N GLU A 62 -22.76 14.44 -36.48
CA GLU A 62 -22.51 13.13 -35.85
C GLU A 62 -21.26 13.17 -34.94
N ALA A 63 -20.18 13.80 -35.38
CA ALA A 63 -18.98 13.96 -34.57
C ALA A 63 -19.23 14.86 -33.29
N VAL A 64 -20.11 15.87 -33.42
CA VAL A 64 -20.53 16.70 -32.28
C VAL A 64 -21.36 15.89 -31.31
N ILE A 65 -22.24 15.02 -31.76
CA ILE A 65 -23.04 14.12 -30.92
C ILE A 65 -22.11 13.14 -30.21
N GLN A 66 -21.13 12.57 -30.89
CA GLN A 66 -20.17 11.66 -30.31
C GLN A 66 -19.36 12.32 -29.19
N GLU A 67 -18.88 13.54 -29.41
CA GLU A 67 -18.17 14.32 -28.39
C GLU A 67 -19.10 14.66 -27.19
N ALA A 68 -20.38 14.99 -27.46
CA ALA A 68 -21.36 15.25 -26.40
C ALA A 68 -21.64 13.99 -25.56
N VAL A 69 -21.73 12.82 -26.22
CA VAL A 69 -21.88 11.53 -25.53
C VAL A 69 -20.68 11.27 -24.64
N ASN A 70 -19.45 11.44 -25.13
CA ASN A 70 -18.24 11.24 -24.33
C ASN A 70 -18.22 12.13 -23.08
N HIS A 71 -18.67 13.39 -23.21
CA HIS A 71 -18.76 14.31 -22.07
C HIS A 71 -19.88 13.99 -21.06
N SER A 72 -20.85 13.18 -21.46
CA SER A 72 -22.05 12.89 -20.66
C SER A 72 -22.00 11.51 -20.00
N LEU A 73 -21.06 10.64 -20.36
CA LEU A 73 -21.01 9.25 -19.88
C LEU A 73 -20.98 9.16 -18.37
N ASP A 74 -20.07 9.90 -17.71
CA ASP A 74 -19.94 9.86 -16.25
C ASP A 74 -21.20 10.34 -15.54
N ASP A 75 -21.80 11.45 -16.00
CA ASP A 75 -23.00 12.02 -15.37
C ASP A 75 -24.21 11.08 -15.50
N PHE A 76 -24.39 10.46 -16.67
CA PHE A 76 -25.46 9.49 -16.89
C PHE A 76 -25.21 8.17 -16.15
N TYR A 77 -23.96 7.74 -16.02
CA TYR A 77 -23.61 6.58 -15.23
C TYR A 77 -23.94 6.80 -13.76
N GLN A 78 -23.52 7.93 -13.16
CA GLN A 78 -23.82 8.25 -11.76
C GLN A 78 -25.33 8.37 -11.51
N ALA A 79 -26.06 8.99 -12.44
CA ALA A 79 -27.51 9.07 -12.35
C ALA A 79 -28.17 7.68 -12.41
N ALA A 80 -27.66 6.79 -13.27
CA ALA A 80 -28.16 5.42 -13.43
C ALA A 80 -27.92 4.57 -12.17
N LEU A 81 -26.74 4.67 -11.57
CA LEU A 81 -26.42 4.01 -10.30
C LEU A 81 -27.34 4.46 -9.17
N ALA A 82 -27.55 5.79 -9.06
CA ALA A 82 -28.43 6.36 -8.03
C ALA A 82 -29.90 5.92 -8.19
N GLU A 83 -30.39 5.77 -9.45
CA GLU A 83 -31.75 5.31 -9.71
C GLU A 83 -31.90 3.80 -9.47
N ALA A 84 -30.85 3.02 -9.75
CA ALA A 84 -30.82 1.57 -9.59
C ALA A 84 -30.54 1.13 -8.15
N ASP A 85 -30.07 2.03 -7.26
CA ASP A 85 -29.60 1.74 -5.90
C ASP A 85 -28.48 0.69 -5.87
N GLU A 86 -27.65 0.68 -6.92
CA GLU A 86 -26.52 -0.24 -7.02
C GLU A 86 -25.21 0.40 -6.54
N ARG A 87 -24.35 -0.39 -5.90
CA ARG A 87 -23.05 0.05 -5.38
C ARG A 87 -21.92 -0.53 -6.25
N PRO A 88 -21.24 0.29 -7.07
CA PRO A 88 -20.21 -0.19 -7.95
C PRO A 88 -18.95 -0.59 -7.17
N MET A 89 -18.30 -1.66 -7.59
CA MET A 89 -17.03 -2.15 -7.06
C MET A 89 -15.85 -1.98 -8.02
N GLY A 90 -16.13 -1.79 -9.31
CA GLY A 90 -15.11 -1.66 -10.34
C GLY A 90 -15.42 -0.52 -11.31
N ARG A 91 -14.64 -0.44 -12.39
CA ARG A 91 -14.88 0.51 -13.48
C ARG A 91 -15.95 -0.03 -14.39
N PRO A 92 -16.95 0.81 -14.82
CA PRO A 92 -17.94 0.36 -15.78
C PRO A 92 -17.33 0.23 -17.16
N THR A 93 -17.82 -0.74 -17.92
CA THR A 93 -17.75 -0.71 -19.39
C THR A 93 -18.95 0.05 -19.93
N ALA A 94 -18.74 0.94 -20.90
CA ALA A 94 -19.79 1.78 -21.45
C ALA A 94 -19.91 1.54 -22.95
N ASP A 95 -21.09 1.15 -23.40
CA ASP A 95 -21.42 0.95 -24.82
C ASP A 95 -22.59 1.81 -25.25
N VAL A 96 -22.60 2.21 -26.53
CA VAL A 96 -23.72 2.94 -27.12
C VAL A 96 -24.58 1.98 -27.92
N ALA A 97 -25.70 1.57 -27.32
CA ALA A 97 -26.65 0.65 -27.97
C ALA A 97 -27.40 1.30 -29.15
N ASN A 98 -27.68 2.59 -29.04
CA ASN A 98 -28.40 3.34 -30.09
C ASN A 98 -27.93 4.79 -30.15
N TRP A 99 -27.51 5.23 -31.34
CA TRP A 99 -27.15 6.62 -31.60
C TRP A 99 -28.39 7.43 -31.99
N PRO A 100 -28.55 8.66 -31.46
CA PRO A 100 -29.69 9.47 -31.84
C PRO A 100 -29.59 9.95 -33.28
N ASP A 101 -30.71 9.91 -34.02
CA ASP A 101 -30.77 10.54 -35.36
C ASP A 101 -30.82 12.06 -35.20
N ALA A 102 -29.82 12.73 -35.72
CA ALA A 102 -29.70 14.19 -35.68
C ALA A 102 -30.90 14.93 -36.36
N LYS A 103 -31.72 14.22 -37.16
CA LYS A 103 -32.86 14.78 -37.90
C LYS A 103 -34.21 14.48 -37.24
N ASP A 104 -34.26 13.52 -36.33
CA ASP A 104 -35.48 13.17 -35.59
C ASP A 104 -35.42 13.71 -34.13
N PRO A 105 -36.20 14.74 -33.80
CA PRO A 105 -36.24 15.30 -32.45
C PRO A 105 -36.72 14.32 -31.38
N LYS A 106 -37.36 13.21 -31.78
CA LYS A 106 -37.83 12.16 -30.87
C LYS A 106 -36.85 11.00 -30.72
N SER A 107 -35.74 11.05 -31.41
CA SER A 107 -34.71 10.05 -31.36
C SER A 107 -34.04 10.10 -29.97
N THR A 108 -33.71 8.95 -29.42
CA THR A 108 -33.06 8.79 -28.11
C THR A 108 -31.67 8.20 -28.28
N LEU A 109 -30.76 8.59 -27.40
CA LEU A 109 -29.48 7.94 -27.16
C LEU A 109 -29.72 6.75 -26.23
N GLY A 110 -29.27 5.56 -26.61
CA GLY A 110 -29.26 4.39 -25.73
C GLY A 110 -27.85 4.11 -25.26
N LEU A 111 -27.61 4.24 -23.96
CA LEU A 111 -26.35 3.87 -23.31
C LEU A 111 -26.54 2.58 -22.52
N VAL A 112 -25.52 1.75 -22.54
CA VAL A 112 -25.44 0.54 -21.74
C VAL A 112 -24.16 0.57 -20.92
N PHE A 113 -24.30 0.47 -19.61
CA PHE A 113 -23.19 0.33 -18.69
C PHE A 113 -23.23 -1.07 -18.09
N GLU A 114 -22.14 -1.80 -18.17
CA GLU A 114 -21.95 -3.02 -17.40
C GLU A 114 -20.90 -2.75 -16.32
N VAL A 115 -21.23 -3.10 -15.10
CA VAL A 115 -20.40 -2.78 -13.92
C VAL A 115 -20.49 -3.88 -12.90
N GLU A 116 -19.35 -4.16 -12.26
CA GLU A 116 -19.31 -5.02 -11.10
C GLU A 116 -19.93 -4.28 -9.92
N VAL A 117 -20.87 -4.95 -9.23
CA VAL A 117 -21.62 -4.39 -8.10
C VAL A 117 -21.44 -5.24 -6.86
N ARG A 118 -21.63 -4.62 -5.71
CA ARG A 118 -21.60 -5.32 -4.43
C ARG A 118 -22.68 -6.39 -4.40
N PRO A 119 -22.31 -7.67 -4.14
CA PRO A 119 -23.26 -8.75 -4.08
C PRO A 119 -24.15 -8.64 -2.83
N GLU A 120 -25.38 -9.11 -2.97
CA GLU A 120 -26.28 -9.33 -1.83
C GLU A 120 -25.98 -10.69 -1.21
N PHE A 121 -25.70 -10.73 0.08
CA PHE A 121 -25.54 -11.94 0.87
C PHE A 121 -26.11 -11.73 2.27
N SER A 122 -26.39 -12.84 2.96
CA SER A 122 -26.89 -12.78 4.33
C SER A 122 -25.72 -12.81 5.30
N LEU A 123 -25.60 -11.79 6.16
CA LEU A 123 -24.62 -11.79 7.23
C LEU A 123 -24.92 -12.93 8.20
N PRO A 124 -23.97 -13.86 8.46
CA PRO A 124 -24.14 -14.91 9.45
C PRO A 124 -24.32 -14.32 10.86
N ASP A 125 -25.01 -15.08 11.72
CA ASP A 125 -25.08 -14.73 13.14
C ASP A 125 -23.74 -15.08 13.81
N TYR A 126 -23.05 -14.06 14.29
CA TYR A 126 -21.76 -14.18 14.97
C TYR A 126 -21.85 -13.99 16.49
N ASP A 127 -23.03 -13.68 17.02
CA ASP A 127 -23.23 -13.52 18.46
C ASP A 127 -23.12 -14.87 19.19
N GLY A 128 -22.12 -14.98 20.04
CA GLY A 128 -21.85 -16.22 20.79
C GLY A 128 -21.24 -17.37 19.98
N ILE A 129 -20.75 -17.10 18.74
CA ILE A 129 -20.00 -18.12 17.99
C ILE A 129 -18.80 -18.58 18.81
N THR A 130 -18.59 -19.91 18.90
CA THR A 130 -17.47 -20.46 19.68
C THR A 130 -16.32 -20.83 18.77
N LEU A 131 -15.15 -20.25 19.06
CA LEU A 131 -13.90 -20.50 18.35
C LEU A 131 -12.89 -21.13 19.29
N THR A 132 -12.14 -22.11 18.78
CA THR A 132 -11.08 -22.77 19.55
C THR A 132 -9.74 -22.42 18.94
N VAL A 133 -8.86 -21.84 19.75
CA VAL A 133 -7.50 -21.43 19.37
C VAL A 133 -6.46 -22.26 20.13
N ASP A 134 -5.22 -22.18 19.71
CA ASP A 134 -4.10 -22.84 20.39
C ASP A 134 -3.90 -22.32 21.79
N ASN A 135 -3.24 -23.10 22.65
CA ASN A 135 -2.92 -22.66 23.99
C ASN A 135 -1.80 -21.61 23.95
N ALA A 136 -1.94 -20.55 24.72
CA ALA A 136 -0.84 -19.59 24.96
C ALA A 136 0.10 -20.13 26.06
N GLU A 137 0.81 -21.20 25.75
CA GLU A 137 1.78 -21.78 26.68
C GLU A 137 3.16 -21.13 26.46
N VAL A 138 3.81 -20.78 27.58
CA VAL A 138 5.21 -20.36 27.55
C VAL A 138 6.08 -21.61 27.52
N ASP A 139 6.56 -21.98 26.34
CA ASP A 139 7.50 -23.07 26.21
C ASP A 139 8.90 -22.59 26.63
N ALA A 140 9.54 -23.34 27.53
CA ALA A 140 10.94 -23.11 27.92
C ALA A 140 11.88 -23.11 26.69
N ALA A 141 11.58 -23.88 25.66
CA ALA A 141 12.34 -23.88 24.41
C ALA A 141 12.20 -22.54 23.67
N ALA A 142 11.03 -21.90 23.69
CA ALA A 142 10.83 -20.57 23.10
C ALA A 142 11.62 -19.48 23.85
N VAL A 143 11.68 -19.55 25.19
CA VAL A 143 12.49 -18.63 26.00
C VAL A 143 13.99 -18.81 25.69
N GLU A 144 14.47 -20.05 25.58
CA GLU A 144 15.86 -20.31 25.20
C GLU A 144 16.17 -19.89 23.76
N ALA A 145 15.20 -20.00 22.84
CA ALA A 145 15.34 -19.49 21.49
C ALA A 145 15.49 -17.96 21.45
N GLU A 146 14.70 -17.23 22.22
CA GLU A 146 14.82 -15.76 22.33
C GLU A 146 16.14 -15.36 22.99
N LEU A 147 16.57 -16.06 24.04
CA LEU A 147 17.87 -15.85 24.66
C LEU A 147 19.01 -16.13 23.63
N THR A 148 18.88 -17.17 22.84
CA THR A 148 19.86 -17.50 21.79
C THR A 148 19.91 -16.42 20.71
N LYS A 149 18.78 -15.93 20.22
CA LYS A 149 18.72 -14.80 19.28
C LYS A 149 19.37 -13.53 19.85
N LEU A 150 19.17 -13.28 21.16
CA LEU A 150 19.83 -12.16 21.82
C LEU A 150 21.35 -12.36 21.86
N ARG A 151 21.83 -13.57 22.21
CA ARG A 151 23.26 -13.94 22.21
C ARG A 151 23.90 -13.84 20.83
N GLU A 152 23.18 -14.19 19.76
CA GLU A 152 23.64 -14.08 18.37
C GLU A 152 24.00 -12.65 17.97
N ARG A 153 23.28 -11.65 18.52
CA ARG A 153 23.59 -10.22 18.27
C ARG A 153 24.92 -9.79 18.88
N PHE A 154 25.38 -10.48 19.92
CA PHE A 154 26.64 -10.22 20.62
C PHE A 154 27.70 -11.28 20.32
N GLY A 155 27.41 -12.20 19.39
CA GLY A 155 28.33 -13.24 18.97
C GLY A 155 29.56 -12.68 18.28
N THR A 156 30.70 -13.35 18.45
CA THR A 156 31.94 -13.01 17.78
C THR A 156 32.21 -14.02 16.66
N LEU A 157 32.70 -13.54 15.51
CA LEU A 157 33.03 -14.40 14.38
C LEU A 157 34.48 -14.89 14.53
N VAL A 158 34.65 -16.20 14.68
CA VAL A 158 35.95 -16.86 14.81
C VAL A 158 36.23 -17.71 13.56
N THR A 159 37.37 -17.47 12.91
CA THR A 159 37.75 -18.24 11.74
C THR A 159 38.03 -19.70 12.11
N VAL A 160 37.44 -20.61 11.37
CA VAL A 160 37.58 -22.06 11.57
C VAL A 160 38.09 -22.73 10.31
N ASP A 161 38.88 -23.83 10.50
CA ASP A 161 39.45 -24.62 9.40
C ASP A 161 38.67 -25.93 9.29
N ARG A 162 37.46 -25.85 8.78
CA ARG A 162 36.54 -26.95 8.53
C ARG A 162 35.56 -26.58 7.42
N PRO A 163 34.88 -27.57 6.80
CA PRO A 163 33.81 -27.27 5.86
C PRO A 163 32.71 -26.35 6.47
N ALA A 164 32.20 -25.46 5.63
CA ALA A 164 31.10 -24.58 5.99
C ALA A 164 29.80 -25.36 6.28
N LYS A 165 29.00 -24.88 7.19
CA LYS A 165 27.69 -25.42 7.57
C LYS A 165 26.68 -24.28 7.61
N THR A 166 25.40 -24.63 7.55
CA THR A 166 24.30 -23.69 7.83
C THR A 166 24.53 -22.95 9.16
N GLY A 167 24.42 -21.63 9.17
CA GLY A 167 24.68 -20.74 10.30
C GLY A 167 26.10 -20.23 10.44
N ASP A 168 27.04 -20.71 9.63
CA ASP A 168 28.38 -20.14 9.54
C ASP A 168 28.39 -18.87 8.68
N PHE A 169 29.31 -17.97 8.99
CA PHE A 169 29.59 -16.80 8.14
C PHE A 169 30.76 -17.13 7.22
N VAL A 170 30.56 -16.92 5.95
CA VAL A 170 31.59 -17.21 4.93
C VAL A 170 31.98 -15.91 4.21
N GLU A 171 33.24 -15.83 3.80
CA GLU A 171 33.70 -14.82 2.85
C GLU A 171 33.83 -15.47 1.48
N LEU A 172 33.14 -14.94 0.50
CA LEU A 172 32.99 -15.48 -0.85
C LEU A 172 33.54 -14.50 -1.88
N ASP A 173 34.20 -15.06 -2.89
CA ASP A 173 34.41 -14.40 -4.17
C ASP A 173 33.52 -15.08 -5.20
N LEU A 174 32.71 -14.28 -5.91
CA LEU A 174 31.74 -14.73 -6.90
C LEU A 174 32.08 -14.14 -8.27
N VAL A 175 32.06 -14.97 -9.30
CA VAL A 175 32.22 -14.55 -10.70
C VAL A 175 31.09 -15.17 -11.51
N ALA A 176 30.25 -14.35 -12.08
CA ALA A 176 29.13 -14.78 -12.93
C ALA A 176 29.48 -14.65 -14.41
N SER A 177 29.22 -15.71 -15.19
CA SER A 177 29.48 -15.78 -16.62
C SER A 177 28.22 -16.17 -17.38
N VAL A 178 27.91 -15.48 -18.47
CA VAL A 178 26.82 -15.80 -19.40
C VAL A 178 27.44 -16.10 -20.77
N ASP A 179 27.14 -17.26 -21.33
CA ASP A 179 27.70 -17.74 -22.63
C ASP A 179 29.22 -17.76 -22.67
N GLY A 180 29.88 -17.89 -21.50
CA GLY A 180 31.35 -17.93 -21.35
C GLY A 180 32.02 -16.55 -21.28
N GLU A 181 31.26 -15.47 -21.23
CA GLU A 181 31.75 -14.11 -20.96
C GLU A 181 31.42 -13.72 -19.52
N GLU A 182 32.44 -13.18 -18.80
CA GLU A 182 32.24 -12.66 -17.45
C GLU A 182 31.38 -11.41 -17.49
N VAL A 183 30.23 -11.45 -16.78
CA VAL A 183 29.25 -10.35 -16.78
C VAL A 183 29.22 -9.62 -15.45
N ASP A 184 29.58 -10.28 -14.35
CA ASP A 184 29.64 -9.68 -13.02
C ASP A 184 30.63 -10.38 -12.12
N GLN A 185 31.22 -9.63 -11.17
CA GLN A 185 32.08 -10.19 -10.14
C GLN A 185 31.90 -9.45 -8.81
N ALA A 186 31.91 -10.19 -7.71
CA ALA A 186 31.88 -9.67 -6.35
C ALA A 186 32.96 -10.39 -5.52
N SER A 187 33.80 -9.66 -4.79
CA SER A 187 34.87 -10.21 -3.97
C SER A 187 34.69 -9.78 -2.51
N GLY A 188 35.04 -10.70 -1.59
CA GLY A 188 34.96 -10.46 -0.14
C GLY A 188 33.52 -10.30 0.35
N VAL A 189 32.56 -10.97 -0.29
CA VAL A 189 31.16 -10.95 0.12
C VAL A 189 31.01 -11.75 1.41
N SER A 190 30.56 -11.13 2.47
CA SER A 190 30.24 -11.82 3.72
C SER A 190 28.79 -12.33 3.66
N TYR A 191 28.62 -13.62 3.85
CA TYR A 191 27.37 -14.34 3.73
C TYR A 191 27.14 -15.28 4.92
N GLU A 192 25.94 -15.34 5.46
CA GLU A 192 25.52 -16.34 6.44
C GLU A 192 24.90 -17.51 5.70
N VAL A 193 25.50 -18.69 5.79
CA VAL A 193 25.03 -19.90 5.09
C VAL A 193 23.64 -20.30 5.60
N GLY A 194 22.71 -20.43 4.69
CA GLY A 194 21.30 -20.71 5.00
C GLY A 194 20.40 -19.46 5.10
N ALA A 195 20.95 -18.26 4.89
CA ALA A 195 20.15 -17.03 4.89
C ALA A 195 19.27 -16.86 3.63
N GLY A 196 19.60 -17.52 2.52
CA GLY A 196 18.82 -17.51 1.28
C GLY A 196 18.71 -16.13 0.59
N ASN A 197 19.58 -15.17 0.92
CA ASN A 197 19.54 -13.81 0.41
C ASN A 197 20.62 -13.50 -0.64
N LEU A 198 21.26 -14.54 -1.19
CA LEU A 198 22.13 -14.50 -2.35
C LEU A 198 21.50 -15.26 -3.54
N LEU A 199 22.31 -15.54 -4.55
CA LEU A 199 21.88 -16.32 -5.73
C LEU A 199 21.39 -17.71 -5.32
N GLU A 200 20.32 -18.18 -5.96
CA GLU A 200 19.76 -19.50 -5.73
C GLU A 200 20.84 -20.58 -5.97
N GLY A 201 20.92 -21.57 -5.06
CA GLY A 201 21.94 -22.61 -5.08
C GLY A 201 23.25 -22.23 -4.38
N THR A 202 23.41 -21.00 -3.88
CA THR A 202 24.63 -20.59 -3.14
C THR A 202 24.81 -21.41 -1.86
N ASP A 203 23.77 -21.65 -1.10
CA ASP A 203 23.83 -22.40 0.15
C ASP A 203 24.33 -23.83 -0.09
N GLU A 204 23.74 -24.52 -1.06
CA GLU A 204 24.13 -25.87 -1.43
C GLU A 204 25.56 -25.91 -1.98
N ALA A 205 25.97 -24.88 -2.71
CA ALA A 205 27.32 -24.80 -3.29
C ALA A 205 28.38 -24.57 -2.21
N VAL A 206 28.07 -23.83 -1.15
CA VAL A 206 29.01 -23.50 -0.05
C VAL A 206 29.07 -24.60 0.99
N GLU A 207 27.98 -25.29 1.28
CA GLU A 207 27.94 -26.41 2.20
C GLU A 207 28.99 -27.47 1.79
N THR A 208 29.85 -27.89 2.49
CA THR A 208 30.93 -28.87 2.18
C THR A 208 32.26 -28.27 1.71
N LEU A 209 32.33 -26.99 1.33
CA LEU A 209 33.59 -26.36 0.96
C LEU A 209 34.39 -25.93 2.18
N THR A 210 35.71 -26.02 2.05
CA THR A 210 36.67 -25.44 3.00
C THR A 210 37.32 -24.20 2.41
N ALA A 211 37.91 -23.36 3.26
CA ALA A 211 38.59 -22.14 2.81
C ALA A 211 39.64 -22.44 1.73
N GLY A 212 39.59 -21.72 0.63
CA GLY A 212 40.45 -21.88 -0.55
C GLY A 212 39.90 -22.82 -1.63
N GLU A 213 38.75 -23.46 -1.40
CA GLU A 213 38.08 -24.27 -2.41
C GLU A 213 37.11 -23.46 -3.25
N SER A 214 36.89 -23.92 -4.48
CA SER A 214 35.98 -23.26 -5.43
C SER A 214 35.04 -24.30 -6.03
N THR A 215 33.82 -23.84 -6.34
CA THR A 215 32.83 -24.63 -7.05
C THR A 215 32.11 -23.77 -8.09
N THR A 216 31.35 -24.39 -8.99
CA THR A 216 30.53 -23.72 -9.98
C THR A 216 29.11 -24.27 -9.92
N PHE A 217 28.13 -23.38 -10.02
CA PHE A 217 26.72 -23.72 -10.08
C PHE A 217 26.00 -22.77 -11.05
N THR A 218 24.78 -23.12 -11.47
CA THR A 218 23.97 -22.28 -12.35
C THR A 218 22.90 -21.61 -11.54
N SER A 219 22.76 -20.29 -11.71
CA SER A 219 21.72 -19.49 -11.07
C SER A 219 21.26 -18.35 -11.95
N GLN A 220 20.06 -17.84 -11.69
CA GLN A 220 19.56 -16.63 -12.36
C GLN A 220 20.14 -15.39 -11.72
N LEU A 221 20.54 -14.43 -12.56
CA LEU A 221 21.06 -13.15 -12.08
C LEU A 221 19.94 -12.28 -11.55
N LEU A 222 20.13 -11.71 -10.35
CA LEU A 222 19.12 -10.89 -9.65
C LEU A 222 19.10 -9.42 -10.08
N GLY A 223 19.95 -9.01 -11.03
CA GLY A 223 20.03 -7.63 -11.48
C GLY A 223 21.06 -7.37 -12.57
N GLY A 224 21.16 -6.13 -13.03
CA GLY A 224 22.07 -5.69 -14.09
C GLY A 224 21.49 -5.86 -15.50
N GLU A 225 22.36 -5.81 -16.53
CA GLU A 225 21.93 -5.92 -17.94
C GLU A 225 21.46 -7.35 -18.33
N HIS A 226 21.77 -8.32 -17.48
CA HIS A 226 21.47 -9.75 -17.69
C HIS A 226 20.51 -10.31 -16.61
N GLU A 227 19.72 -9.46 -15.97
CA GLU A 227 18.71 -9.86 -14.97
C GLU A 227 17.77 -10.96 -15.51
N GLY A 228 17.53 -11.99 -14.70
CA GLY A 228 16.67 -13.13 -15.04
C GLY A 228 17.29 -14.14 -16.02
N ARG A 229 18.55 -13.97 -16.47
CA ARG A 229 19.24 -14.94 -17.31
C ARG A 229 20.01 -15.95 -16.46
N ASP A 230 20.02 -17.19 -16.92
CA ASP A 230 20.87 -18.24 -16.34
C ASP A 230 22.35 -17.88 -16.56
N ALA A 231 23.12 -17.88 -15.47
CA ALA A 231 24.55 -17.65 -15.47
C ALA A 231 25.26 -18.81 -14.80
N GLU A 232 26.45 -19.12 -15.29
CA GLU A 232 27.39 -20.01 -14.59
C GLU A 232 28.16 -19.18 -13.56
N VAL A 233 27.92 -19.47 -12.27
CA VAL A 233 28.53 -18.75 -11.15
C VAL A 233 29.67 -19.57 -10.58
N SER A 234 30.88 -19.04 -10.67
CA SER A 234 32.05 -19.58 -10.00
C SER A 234 32.17 -18.95 -8.62
N LEU A 235 32.11 -19.77 -7.59
CA LEU A 235 32.20 -19.39 -6.19
C LEU A 235 33.53 -19.87 -5.61
N THR A 236 34.27 -18.98 -4.97
CA THR A 236 35.47 -19.32 -4.22
C THR A 236 35.28 -18.96 -2.76
N LEU A 237 35.43 -19.95 -1.88
CA LEU A 237 35.31 -19.76 -0.44
C LEU A 237 36.64 -19.28 0.14
N THR A 238 36.72 -18.04 0.61
CA THR A 238 37.96 -17.43 1.10
C THR A 238 38.17 -17.73 2.59
N ALA A 239 37.10 -17.67 3.40
CA ALA A 239 37.19 -17.98 4.83
C ALA A 239 35.86 -18.53 5.33
N VAL A 240 35.91 -19.39 6.33
CA VAL A 240 34.76 -19.87 7.12
C VAL A 240 34.89 -19.31 8.53
N LYS A 241 33.83 -18.69 9.04
CA LYS A 241 33.77 -18.11 10.39
C LYS A 241 32.58 -18.68 11.11
N GLU A 242 32.81 -19.27 12.27
CA GLU A 242 31.73 -19.71 13.17
C GLU A 242 31.37 -18.57 14.11
N ARG A 243 30.05 -18.38 14.36
CA ARG A 243 29.58 -17.43 15.35
C ARG A 243 29.70 -18.06 16.73
N GLU A 244 30.70 -17.63 17.50
CA GLU A 244 30.87 -18.03 18.90
C GLU A 244 29.97 -17.15 19.78
N LEU A 245 28.99 -17.79 20.44
CA LEU A 245 28.03 -17.11 21.28
C LEU A 245 28.62 -16.88 22.67
N PRO A 246 28.43 -15.67 23.27
CA PRO A 246 28.83 -15.45 24.67
C PRO A 246 28.10 -16.41 25.61
N GLU A 247 28.72 -16.76 26.73
CA GLU A 247 28.06 -17.58 27.77
C GLU A 247 26.81 -16.86 28.31
N ALA A 248 25.75 -17.64 28.63
CA ALA A 248 24.50 -17.09 29.19
C ALA A 248 24.64 -16.92 30.69
N ASP A 249 25.39 -15.92 31.13
CA ASP A 249 25.73 -15.62 32.51
C ASP A 249 25.35 -14.16 32.88
N ASP A 250 25.66 -13.75 34.10
CA ASP A 250 25.36 -12.40 34.59
C ASP A 250 26.16 -11.31 33.86
N GLU A 251 27.37 -11.61 33.35
CA GLU A 251 28.14 -10.65 32.58
C GLU A 251 27.46 -10.38 31.23
N PHE A 252 26.90 -11.43 30.59
CA PHE A 252 26.10 -11.29 29.42
C PHE A 252 24.81 -10.50 29.65
N ALA A 253 24.09 -10.76 30.76
CA ALA A 253 22.87 -10.04 31.07
C ALA A 253 23.12 -8.54 31.17
N GLN A 254 24.18 -8.13 31.88
CA GLN A 254 24.60 -6.72 32.01
C GLN A 254 25.06 -6.10 30.68
N LEU A 255 25.63 -6.89 29.77
CA LEU A 255 26.08 -6.41 28.46
C LEU A 255 24.92 -6.19 27.51
N ALA A 256 23.94 -7.11 27.50
CA ALA A 256 22.90 -7.22 26.47
C ALA A 256 21.57 -6.56 26.88
N SER A 257 21.41 -6.21 28.15
CA SER A 257 20.15 -5.71 28.73
C SER A 257 20.35 -4.73 29.90
N GLU A 258 19.25 -4.30 30.49
CA GLU A 258 19.25 -3.48 31.72
C GLU A 258 19.29 -4.30 33.02
N PHE A 259 19.35 -5.63 32.90
CA PHE A 259 19.29 -6.53 34.07
C PHE A 259 20.68 -6.86 34.59
N ASP A 260 20.80 -7.04 35.92
CA ASP A 260 22.04 -7.37 36.56
C ASP A 260 22.38 -8.87 36.55
N THR A 261 21.36 -9.72 36.39
CA THR A 261 21.53 -11.18 36.41
C THR A 261 20.84 -11.88 35.26
N ILE A 262 21.41 -13.04 34.86
CA ILE A 262 20.81 -13.88 33.80
C ILE A 262 19.41 -14.39 34.20
N ALA A 263 19.13 -14.54 35.50
CA ALA A 263 17.82 -14.96 35.98
C ALA A 263 16.76 -13.89 35.72
N GLU A 264 17.05 -12.62 35.95
CA GLU A 264 16.17 -11.48 35.69
C GLU A 264 15.94 -11.32 34.16
N LEU A 265 17.00 -11.48 33.36
CA LEU A 265 16.89 -11.46 31.91
C LEU A 265 15.97 -12.58 31.42
N ARG A 266 16.10 -13.81 31.95
CA ARG A 266 15.23 -14.95 31.57
C ARG A 266 13.78 -14.70 31.97
N GLU A 267 13.50 -14.13 33.15
CA GLU A 267 12.16 -13.77 33.59
C GLU A 267 11.54 -12.73 32.63
N SER A 268 12.30 -11.73 32.23
CA SER A 268 11.86 -10.74 31.24
C SER A 268 11.57 -11.36 29.83
N LEU A 269 12.41 -12.28 29.39
CA LEU A 269 12.19 -13.02 28.14
C LEU A 269 10.96 -13.94 28.23
N GLU A 270 10.75 -14.59 29.40
CA GLU A 270 9.54 -15.40 29.66
C GLU A 270 8.28 -14.53 29.58
N GLU A 271 8.26 -13.34 30.18
CA GLU A 271 7.16 -12.41 30.04
C GLU A 271 6.97 -11.93 28.60
N GLN A 272 8.06 -11.71 27.86
CA GLN A 272 7.98 -11.33 26.45
C GLN A 272 7.39 -12.44 25.58
N VAL A 273 7.82 -13.70 25.78
CA VAL A 273 7.29 -14.88 25.10
C VAL A 273 5.81 -15.08 25.48
N ALA A 274 5.45 -14.89 26.75
CA ALA A 274 4.07 -14.96 27.21
C ALA A 274 3.17 -13.94 26.49
N ARG A 275 3.60 -12.68 26.42
CA ARG A 275 2.87 -11.64 25.69
C ARG A 275 2.76 -11.96 24.20
N ALA A 276 3.86 -12.42 23.57
CA ALA A 276 3.85 -12.81 22.16
C ALA A 276 2.89 -13.98 21.90
N SER A 277 2.83 -14.99 22.79
CA SER A 277 1.91 -16.11 22.67
C SER A 277 0.44 -15.68 22.81
N VAL A 278 0.12 -14.80 23.75
CA VAL A 278 -1.24 -14.24 23.90
C VAL A 278 -1.62 -13.42 22.66
N PHE A 279 -0.69 -12.63 22.15
CA PHE A 279 -0.91 -11.87 20.92
C PHE A 279 -1.15 -12.79 19.71
N ALA A 280 -0.33 -13.82 19.52
CA ALA A 280 -0.51 -14.81 18.46
C ALA A 280 -1.85 -15.54 18.58
N GLN A 281 -2.27 -15.88 19.79
CA GLN A 281 -3.58 -16.46 20.08
C GLN A 281 -4.73 -15.53 19.67
N GLY A 282 -4.61 -14.23 19.93
CA GLY A 282 -5.57 -13.23 19.51
C GLY A 282 -5.63 -13.05 17.99
N GLN A 283 -4.49 -13.08 17.31
CA GLN A 283 -4.44 -13.09 15.83
C GLN A 283 -5.13 -14.33 15.26
N GLN A 284 -4.82 -15.52 15.79
CA GLN A 284 -5.48 -16.76 15.38
C GLN A 284 -7.00 -16.70 15.57
N ALA A 285 -7.45 -16.12 16.70
CA ALA A 285 -8.88 -15.92 16.94
C ALA A 285 -9.52 -15.03 15.88
N ARG A 286 -8.87 -13.94 15.51
CA ARG A 286 -9.32 -13.00 14.48
C ARG A 286 -9.40 -13.68 13.11
N ASP A 287 -8.39 -14.45 12.74
CA ASP A 287 -8.32 -15.15 11.46
C ASP A 287 -9.40 -16.23 11.37
N LEU A 288 -9.53 -17.07 12.40
CA LEU A 288 -10.58 -18.09 12.48
C LEU A 288 -11.99 -17.50 12.47
N PHE A 289 -12.18 -16.35 13.15
CA PHE A 289 -13.46 -15.66 13.17
C PHE A 289 -13.86 -15.21 11.76
N THR A 290 -12.98 -14.52 11.08
CA THR A 290 -13.25 -14.01 9.74
C THR A 290 -13.39 -15.13 8.72
N GLU A 291 -12.54 -16.16 8.77
CA GLU A 291 -12.63 -17.34 7.89
C GLU A 291 -13.95 -18.10 8.07
N THR A 292 -14.34 -18.34 9.33
CA THR A 292 -15.61 -19.00 9.66
C THR A 292 -16.81 -18.21 9.11
N LEU A 293 -16.81 -16.89 9.25
CA LEU A 293 -17.91 -16.06 8.75
C LEU A 293 -17.93 -15.99 7.22
N ILE A 294 -16.78 -15.92 6.56
CA ILE A 294 -16.69 -15.97 5.09
C ILE A 294 -17.27 -17.28 4.55
N GLU A 295 -16.88 -18.41 5.14
CA GLU A 295 -17.40 -19.73 4.74
C GLU A 295 -18.91 -19.84 4.94
N GLN A 296 -19.43 -19.35 6.08
CA GLN A 296 -20.88 -19.41 6.37
C GLN A 296 -21.69 -18.45 5.48
N ALA A 297 -21.14 -17.27 5.17
CA ALA A 297 -21.81 -16.29 4.33
C ALA A 297 -21.85 -16.70 2.86
N GLY A 298 -20.88 -17.49 2.39
CA GLY A 298 -20.77 -17.91 1.00
C GLY A 298 -20.75 -16.72 0.03
N ILE A 299 -19.95 -15.70 0.33
CA ILE A 299 -19.93 -14.43 -0.39
C ILE A 299 -19.48 -14.64 -1.83
N PRO A 300 -20.31 -14.36 -2.83
CA PRO A 300 -19.90 -14.44 -4.22
C PRO A 300 -18.93 -13.29 -4.57
N VAL A 301 -17.87 -13.62 -5.28
CA VAL A 301 -16.89 -12.65 -5.77
C VAL A 301 -16.87 -12.66 -7.29
N SER A 302 -16.67 -11.50 -7.90
CA SER A 302 -16.49 -11.38 -9.34
C SER A 302 -15.12 -11.91 -9.76
N GLU A 303 -15.11 -12.84 -10.71
CA GLU A 303 -13.85 -13.34 -11.29
C GLU A 303 -13.06 -12.22 -11.97
N GLU A 304 -13.77 -11.23 -12.56
CA GLU A 304 -13.14 -10.09 -13.24
C GLU A 304 -12.41 -9.18 -12.26
N LEU A 305 -13.02 -8.89 -11.08
CA LEU A 305 -12.36 -8.12 -10.02
C LEU A 305 -11.15 -8.85 -9.43
N VAL A 306 -11.25 -10.15 -9.23
CA VAL A 306 -10.13 -10.97 -8.75
C VAL A 306 -8.98 -10.92 -9.75
N GLU A 307 -9.26 -11.12 -11.05
CA GLU A 307 -8.22 -11.13 -12.08
C GLU A 307 -7.60 -9.73 -12.28
N GLU A 308 -8.36 -8.65 -12.14
CA GLU A 308 -7.82 -7.28 -12.16
C GLU A 308 -6.86 -7.04 -10.99
N GLU A 309 -7.20 -7.53 -9.79
CA GLU A 309 -6.33 -7.42 -8.61
C GLU A 309 -5.05 -8.25 -8.76
N VAL A 310 -5.19 -9.51 -9.23
CA VAL A 310 -4.06 -10.39 -9.53
C VAL A 310 -3.12 -9.77 -10.54
N HIS A 311 -3.67 -9.24 -11.63
CA HIS A 311 -2.86 -8.58 -12.66
C HIS A 311 -2.10 -7.38 -12.10
N ARG A 312 -2.78 -6.52 -11.32
CA ARG A 312 -2.18 -5.35 -10.68
C ARG A 312 -1.05 -5.72 -9.72
N HIS A 313 -1.27 -6.77 -8.92
CA HIS A 313 -0.27 -7.28 -7.98
C HIS A 313 0.98 -7.75 -8.71
N LEU A 314 0.81 -8.65 -9.68
CA LEU A 314 1.92 -9.22 -10.46
C LEU A 314 2.64 -8.17 -11.31
N GLU A 315 1.91 -7.18 -11.86
CA GLU A 315 2.51 -6.05 -12.58
C GLU A 315 3.39 -5.21 -11.64
N GLY A 316 2.91 -4.96 -10.41
CA GLY A 316 3.66 -4.22 -9.40
C GLY A 316 4.96 -4.90 -8.97
N GLU A 317 4.99 -6.23 -8.99
CA GLU A 317 6.17 -7.04 -8.69
C GLU A 317 7.04 -7.38 -9.90
N GLY A 318 6.56 -7.09 -11.13
CA GLY A 318 7.24 -7.48 -12.36
C GLY A 318 7.19 -8.99 -12.66
N ARG A 319 6.21 -9.73 -12.09
CA ARG A 319 6.09 -11.20 -12.15
C ARG A 319 4.88 -11.68 -12.96
N LEU A 320 4.53 -10.99 -14.04
CA LEU A 320 3.34 -11.30 -14.85
C LEU A 320 3.34 -12.72 -15.47
N GLU A 321 4.52 -13.29 -15.70
CA GLU A 321 4.71 -14.61 -16.32
C GLU A 321 4.80 -15.75 -15.29
N ASP A 322 4.68 -15.46 -13.99
CA ASP A 322 4.77 -16.44 -12.91
C ASP A 322 3.41 -17.06 -12.60
N ASP A 323 3.15 -18.21 -13.22
CA ASP A 323 1.85 -18.89 -13.10
C ASP A 323 1.61 -19.48 -11.69
N GLU A 324 2.66 -19.91 -10.98
CA GLU A 324 2.54 -20.46 -9.63
C GLU A 324 2.18 -19.36 -8.65
N HIS A 325 2.91 -18.25 -8.67
CA HIS A 325 2.59 -17.07 -7.86
C HIS A 325 1.24 -16.46 -8.21
N ARG A 326 0.84 -16.46 -9.50
CA ARG A 326 -0.50 -16.04 -9.93
C ARG A 326 -1.60 -16.85 -9.24
N ALA A 327 -1.43 -18.17 -9.12
CA ALA A 327 -2.41 -19.02 -8.47
C ALA A 327 -2.54 -18.72 -6.96
N GLU A 328 -1.42 -18.44 -6.28
CA GLU A 328 -1.41 -18.04 -4.86
C GLU A 328 -2.06 -16.67 -4.66
N VAL A 329 -1.69 -15.68 -5.47
CA VAL A 329 -2.24 -14.32 -5.41
C VAL A 329 -3.75 -14.34 -5.70
N ARG A 330 -4.23 -15.20 -6.62
CA ARG A 330 -5.65 -15.34 -6.89
C ARG A 330 -6.44 -15.77 -5.65
N VAL A 331 -5.95 -16.78 -4.93
CA VAL A 331 -6.62 -17.28 -3.71
C VAL A 331 -6.63 -16.21 -2.61
N SER A 332 -5.52 -15.53 -2.42
CA SER A 332 -5.42 -14.47 -1.40
C SER A 332 -6.27 -13.25 -1.76
N SER A 333 -6.32 -12.83 -3.03
CA SER A 333 -7.14 -11.72 -3.50
C SER A 333 -8.64 -12.00 -3.36
N GLU A 334 -9.07 -13.22 -3.69
CA GLU A 334 -10.47 -13.64 -3.50
C GLU A 334 -10.87 -13.56 -2.02
N LYS A 335 -10.06 -14.11 -1.11
CA LYS A 335 -10.29 -14.04 0.34
C LYS A 335 -10.30 -12.60 0.84
N GLN A 336 -9.41 -11.74 0.34
CA GLN A 336 -9.35 -10.34 0.74
C GLN A 336 -10.60 -9.56 0.32
N ILE A 337 -11.11 -9.79 -0.90
CA ILE A 337 -12.36 -9.17 -1.36
C ILE A 337 -13.54 -9.66 -0.53
N GLN A 338 -13.62 -10.98 -0.24
CA GLN A 338 -14.66 -11.54 0.63
C GLN A 338 -14.61 -10.94 2.04
N LEU A 339 -13.43 -10.80 2.62
CA LEU A 339 -13.22 -10.18 3.93
C LEU A 339 -13.69 -8.71 3.93
N GLN A 340 -13.34 -7.95 2.91
CA GLN A 340 -13.77 -6.56 2.78
C GLN A 340 -15.30 -6.46 2.73
N LEU A 341 -15.96 -7.30 1.90
CA LEU A 341 -17.42 -7.34 1.77
C LEU A 341 -18.10 -7.73 3.09
N LEU A 342 -17.55 -8.74 3.78
CA LEU A 342 -18.03 -9.17 5.10
C LEU A 342 -17.95 -8.03 6.11
N LEU A 343 -16.79 -7.39 6.23
CA LEU A 343 -16.58 -6.30 7.18
C LEU A 343 -17.45 -5.09 6.87
N ASP A 344 -17.65 -4.76 5.60
CA ASP A 344 -18.57 -3.69 5.19
C ASP A 344 -20.03 -4.03 5.58
N ALA A 345 -20.43 -5.31 5.53
CA ALA A 345 -21.76 -5.74 6.00
C ALA A 345 -21.88 -5.65 7.53
N ILE A 346 -20.80 -5.97 8.27
CA ILE A 346 -20.76 -5.79 9.74
C ILE A 346 -20.81 -4.31 10.10
N VAL A 347 -20.07 -3.44 9.39
CA VAL A 347 -20.13 -1.97 9.57
C VAL A 347 -21.57 -1.46 9.46
N GLU A 348 -22.31 -1.92 8.47
CA GLU A 348 -23.73 -1.53 8.27
C GLU A 348 -24.64 -2.10 9.35
N ALA A 349 -24.45 -3.37 9.74
CA ALA A 349 -25.27 -4.03 10.77
C ALA A 349 -25.08 -3.43 12.16
N GLU A 350 -23.86 -3.02 12.51
CA GLU A 350 -23.48 -2.47 13.81
C GLU A 350 -23.49 -0.92 13.81
N GLU A 351 -23.83 -0.27 12.69
CA GLU A 351 -23.83 1.20 12.53
C GLU A 351 -22.50 1.83 12.97
N VAL A 352 -21.37 1.20 12.62
CA VAL A 352 -20.05 1.58 13.11
C VAL A 352 -19.57 2.88 12.47
N THR A 353 -19.14 3.81 13.32
CA THR A 353 -18.46 5.04 12.91
C THR A 353 -17.11 5.15 13.60
N PRO A 354 -16.03 5.52 12.89
CA PRO A 354 -14.73 5.69 13.52
C PRO A 354 -14.66 7.02 14.27
N THR A 355 -13.94 7.05 15.38
CA THR A 355 -13.65 8.28 16.12
C THR A 355 -12.44 9.00 15.51
N GLN A 356 -12.30 10.30 15.84
CA GLN A 356 -11.15 11.08 15.41
C GLN A 356 -9.83 10.58 16.03
N ASN A 357 -9.92 10.01 17.24
CA ASN A 357 -8.79 9.41 17.94
C ASN A 357 -8.30 8.15 17.22
N GLU A 358 -9.21 7.22 16.88
CA GLU A 358 -8.89 6.00 16.12
C GLU A 358 -8.25 6.33 14.77
N LEU A 359 -8.78 7.31 14.05
CA LEU A 359 -8.20 7.77 12.79
C LEU A 359 -6.78 8.32 12.99
N SER A 360 -6.57 9.14 14.03
CA SER A 360 -5.26 9.71 14.34
C SER A 360 -4.25 8.65 14.73
N GLN A 361 -4.64 7.66 15.52
CA GLN A 361 -3.80 6.52 15.91
C GLN A 361 -3.41 5.68 14.69
N TYR A 362 -4.37 5.39 13.81
CA TYR A 362 -4.12 4.65 12.57
C TYR A 362 -3.11 5.38 11.67
N ILE A 363 -3.30 6.69 11.46
CA ILE A 363 -2.37 7.51 10.67
C ILE A 363 -0.97 7.49 11.29
N PHE A 364 -0.87 7.57 12.62
CA PHE A 364 0.42 7.54 13.32
C PHE A 364 1.12 6.20 13.16
N GLN A 365 0.41 5.09 13.34
CA GLN A 365 0.95 3.73 13.18
C GLN A 365 1.39 3.46 11.73
N SER A 366 0.54 3.82 10.76
CA SER A 366 0.86 3.67 9.34
C SER A 366 2.08 4.49 8.95
N ALA A 367 2.18 5.74 9.42
CA ALA A 367 3.34 6.58 9.16
C ALA A 367 4.64 5.95 9.68
N GLN A 368 4.61 5.35 10.89
CA GLN A 368 5.75 4.62 11.44
C GLN A 368 6.13 3.40 10.60
N GLN A 369 5.14 2.64 10.14
CA GLN A 369 5.36 1.47 9.30
C GLN A 369 6.04 1.83 7.96
N TYR A 370 5.66 2.96 7.37
CA TYR A 370 6.30 3.49 6.15
C TYR A 370 7.57 4.30 6.40
N GLY A 371 8.02 4.43 7.65
CA GLY A 371 9.19 5.23 8.02
C GLY A 371 9.05 6.72 7.71
N MET A 372 7.81 7.23 7.73
CA MET A 372 7.46 8.61 7.42
C MET A 372 7.06 9.40 8.67
N GLU A 373 7.25 10.72 8.64
CA GLU A 373 6.65 11.59 9.65
C GLU A 373 5.11 11.64 9.47
N PRO A 374 4.29 11.58 10.56
CA PRO A 374 2.83 11.53 10.46
C PRO A 374 2.21 12.67 9.63
N THR A 375 2.80 13.88 9.71
CA THR A 375 2.36 15.03 8.92
C THR A 375 2.62 14.87 7.41
N GLN A 376 3.73 14.23 7.04
CA GLN A 376 4.06 13.95 5.64
C GLN A 376 3.16 12.86 5.08
N PHE A 377 2.90 11.81 5.87
CA PHE A 377 1.97 10.74 5.52
C PHE A 377 0.56 11.29 5.29
N LEU A 378 0.04 12.11 6.22
CA LEU A 378 -1.26 12.77 6.07
C LEU A 378 -1.34 13.65 4.81
N GLN A 379 -0.26 14.38 4.49
CA GLN A 379 -0.20 15.18 3.27
C GLN A 379 -0.23 14.31 2.01
N ALA A 380 0.49 13.18 1.99
CA ALA A 380 0.50 12.24 0.88
C ALA A 380 -0.90 11.64 0.63
N ILE A 381 -1.58 11.19 1.70
CA ILE A 381 -2.96 10.67 1.65
C ILE A 381 -3.92 11.73 1.10
N SER A 382 -3.81 12.98 1.59
CA SER A 382 -4.69 14.06 1.16
C SER A 382 -4.48 14.42 -0.31
N GLN A 383 -3.23 14.46 -0.79
CA GLN A 383 -2.91 14.72 -2.19
C GLN A 383 -3.34 13.57 -3.11
N GLY A 384 -3.22 12.32 -2.63
CA GLY A 384 -3.64 11.12 -3.33
C GLY A 384 -5.16 10.87 -3.30
N ASN A 385 -5.95 11.73 -2.64
CA ASN A 385 -7.40 11.54 -2.41
C ASN A 385 -7.74 10.18 -1.74
N GLN A 386 -6.83 9.67 -0.88
CA GLN A 386 -6.94 8.36 -0.25
C GLN A 386 -7.60 8.40 1.14
N MET A 387 -8.02 9.56 1.61
CA MET A 387 -8.64 9.72 2.94
C MET A 387 -9.88 8.82 3.12
N GLY A 388 -10.69 8.66 2.07
CA GLY A 388 -11.87 7.78 2.10
C GLY A 388 -11.49 6.30 2.28
N VAL A 389 -10.38 5.87 1.69
CA VAL A 389 -9.86 4.49 1.82
C VAL A 389 -9.43 4.24 3.26
N ILE A 390 -8.64 5.16 3.83
CA ILE A 390 -8.17 5.09 5.23
C ILE A 390 -9.36 5.07 6.21
N LEU A 391 -10.33 5.96 5.99
CA LEU A 391 -11.53 6.00 6.83
C LEU A 391 -12.30 4.67 6.78
N GLY A 392 -12.45 4.10 5.59
CA GLY A 392 -13.08 2.78 5.40
C GLY A 392 -12.33 1.67 6.13
N GLU A 393 -11.00 1.69 6.09
CA GLU A 393 -10.16 0.70 6.75
C GLU A 393 -10.24 0.78 8.29
N VAL A 394 -10.16 1.98 8.85
CA VAL A 394 -10.35 2.21 10.30
C VAL A 394 -11.74 1.74 10.73
N THR A 395 -12.79 2.04 9.93
CA THR A 395 -14.16 1.62 10.23
C THR A 395 -14.30 0.10 10.22
N ARG A 396 -13.74 -0.58 9.23
CA ARG A 396 -13.75 -2.07 9.14
C ARG A 396 -12.98 -2.72 10.29
N ASN A 397 -11.82 -2.18 10.66
CA ASN A 397 -11.06 -2.68 11.80
C ASN A 397 -11.84 -2.55 13.11
N LYS A 398 -12.53 -1.43 13.33
CA LYS A 398 -13.42 -1.22 14.48
C LYS A 398 -14.61 -2.19 14.46
N ALA A 399 -15.24 -2.39 13.30
CA ALA A 399 -16.35 -3.33 13.15
C ALA A 399 -15.92 -4.77 13.47
N LEU A 400 -14.74 -5.18 13.02
CA LEU A 400 -14.18 -6.49 13.35
C LEU A 400 -13.94 -6.64 14.86
N ALA A 401 -13.38 -5.62 15.51
CA ALA A 401 -13.17 -5.63 16.96
C ALA A 401 -14.48 -5.76 17.74
N ILE A 402 -15.52 -5.03 17.33
CA ILE A 402 -16.87 -5.09 17.93
C ILE A 402 -17.48 -6.50 17.74
N ALA A 403 -17.40 -7.04 16.54
CA ALA A 403 -17.97 -8.35 16.21
C ALA A 403 -17.22 -9.48 16.94
N LEU A 404 -15.87 -9.41 16.97
CA LEU A 404 -15.04 -10.39 17.67
C LEU A 404 -15.30 -10.37 19.21
N ALA A 405 -15.58 -9.19 19.79
CA ALA A 405 -15.93 -9.08 21.20
C ALA A 405 -17.22 -9.83 21.57
N LYS A 406 -18.11 -10.10 20.61
CA LYS A 406 -19.34 -10.88 20.81
C LYS A 406 -19.12 -12.39 20.68
N ALA A 407 -17.97 -12.81 20.12
CA ALA A 407 -17.63 -14.23 20.01
C ALA A 407 -17.15 -14.82 21.32
N ASN A 408 -17.30 -16.14 21.47
CA ASN A 408 -16.78 -16.90 22.61
C ASN A 408 -15.51 -17.64 22.19
N VAL A 409 -14.35 -17.05 22.47
CA VAL A 409 -13.05 -17.63 22.13
C VAL A 409 -12.48 -18.39 23.30
N VAL A 410 -12.16 -19.66 23.09
CA VAL A 410 -11.58 -20.55 24.09
C VAL A 410 -10.31 -21.21 23.53
N ASP A 411 -9.39 -21.54 24.41
CA ASP A 411 -8.23 -22.35 24.05
C ASP A 411 -8.58 -23.84 23.97
N GLN A 412 -7.63 -24.68 23.56
CA GLN A 412 -7.81 -26.13 23.45
C GLN A 412 -8.15 -26.80 24.79
N ASN A 413 -7.88 -26.15 25.92
CA ASN A 413 -8.22 -26.59 27.27
C ASN A 413 -9.62 -26.09 27.70
N GLY A 414 -10.31 -25.32 26.88
CA GLY A 414 -11.62 -24.72 27.18
C GLY A 414 -11.55 -23.48 28.08
N LYS A 415 -10.38 -22.88 28.28
CA LYS A 415 -10.21 -21.64 29.01
C LYS A 415 -10.50 -20.45 28.10
N ALA A 416 -11.26 -19.47 28.58
CA ALA A 416 -11.53 -18.25 27.85
C ALA A 416 -10.24 -17.48 27.55
N VAL A 417 -10.09 -17.00 26.31
CA VAL A 417 -8.95 -16.22 25.83
C VAL A 417 -9.21 -14.74 26.08
N ASP A 418 -8.19 -14.05 26.55
CA ASP A 418 -8.24 -12.59 26.72
C ASP A 418 -7.97 -11.91 25.36
N LEU A 419 -9.00 -11.29 24.81
CA LEU A 419 -8.96 -10.55 23.53
C LEU A 419 -8.98 -9.04 23.74
N SER A 420 -8.71 -8.54 24.94
CA SER A 420 -8.83 -7.12 25.26
C SER A 420 -8.01 -6.21 24.34
N GLU A 421 -6.81 -6.65 23.92
CA GLU A 421 -5.97 -5.92 22.96
C GLU A 421 -6.56 -5.86 21.54
N PHE A 422 -7.41 -6.82 21.17
CA PHE A 422 -8.01 -6.93 19.83
C PHE A 422 -9.42 -6.37 19.75
N THR A 423 -10.07 -6.20 20.89
CA THR A 423 -11.48 -5.76 21.00
C THR A 423 -11.63 -4.40 21.66
N ALA A 424 -10.51 -3.76 22.05
CA ALA A 424 -10.54 -2.40 22.57
C ALA A 424 -11.00 -1.43 21.49
N VAL A 425 -12.16 -0.81 21.68
CA VAL A 425 -12.70 0.26 20.84
C VAL A 425 -12.89 1.50 21.69
N ASP A 426 -12.52 2.66 21.15
CA ASP A 426 -12.82 3.92 21.79
C ASP A 426 -14.33 4.16 21.77
N THR A 427 -14.94 4.19 22.96
CA THR A 427 -16.38 4.44 23.15
C THR A 427 -16.69 5.91 23.40
N GLU A 428 -15.81 6.83 23.00
CA GLU A 428 -16.15 8.26 23.09
C GLU A 428 -17.34 8.55 22.19
N THR A 429 -18.51 8.61 22.83
CA THR A 429 -19.73 9.14 22.21
C THR A 429 -19.46 10.59 21.85
N GLU A 430 -19.82 10.96 20.62
CA GLU A 430 -19.85 12.34 20.14
C GLU A 430 -20.76 13.20 21.03
N ASP A 431 -20.24 13.69 22.13
CA ASP A 431 -20.89 14.80 22.86
C ASP A 431 -19.83 15.53 23.69
N GLU A 432 -19.30 16.62 23.13
CA GLU A 432 -18.61 17.78 23.73
C GLU A 432 -17.42 18.35 22.96
N GLY A 433 -17.32 18.21 21.62
CA GLY A 433 -16.18 18.80 20.87
C GLY A 433 -16.51 19.64 19.63
N ALA A 434 -17.75 19.63 19.16
CA ALA A 434 -18.09 20.29 17.88
C ALA A 434 -18.51 21.77 18.00
N ALA A 435 -18.46 22.36 19.18
CA ALA A 435 -18.95 23.74 19.39
C ALA A 435 -17.86 24.83 19.50
N ASP A 436 -16.56 24.47 19.56
CA ASP A 436 -15.51 25.49 19.80
C ASP A 436 -14.42 25.60 18.70
N ALA A 437 -14.57 24.89 17.58
CA ALA A 437 -13.62 24.98 16.45
C ALA A 437 -14.17 25.71 15.21
N ALA A 438 -15.34 26.36 15.29
CA ALA A 438 -15.96 27.05 14.16
C ALA A 438 -15.76 28.58 14.17
N GLU A 439 -14.93 29.13 15.03
CA GLU A 439 -14.77 30.61 15.14
C GLU A 439 -13.30 31.07 15.10
N GLU A 440 -12.48 30.58 14.17
CA GLU A 440 -11.26 31.28 13.73
C GLU A 440 -10.83 30.87 12.31
N ALA A 441 -11.64 31.26 11.30
CA ALA A 441 -11.16 31.41 9.94
C ALA A 441 -10.99 32.94 9.66
N PRO A 442 -9.80 33.46 9.39
CA PRO A 442 -9.64 34.88 9.08
C PRO A 442 -10.23 35.21 7.72
N ALA A 443 -11.21 36.10 7.74
CA ALA A 443 -11.86 36.69 6.59
C ALA A 443 -10.85 37.40 5.67
N ALA A 444 -10.96 37.13 4.38
CA ALA A 444 -10.21 37.79 3.33
C ALA A 444 -10.50 39.32 3.30
N GLU A 445 -9.50 40.09 3.61
CA GLU A 445 -9.51 41.56 3.49
C GLU A 445 -9.26 42.01 2.05
N LYS A 446 -10.17 42.81 1.52
CA LYS A 446 -10.04 43.54 0.26
C LYS A 446 -9.15 44.79 0.48
N PRO A 447 -8.41 45.25 -0.52
CA PRO A 447 -7.40 46.29 -0.34
C PRO A 447 -7.98 47.72 -0.29
N ALA A 448 -7.57 48.50 0.72
CA ALA A 448 -7.80 49.95 0.76
C ALA A 448 -6.48 50.71 1.02
N LYS A 449 -6.27 51.63 0.12
CA LYS A 449 -5.39 52.80 -0.09
C LYS A 449 -4.55 53.37 1.07
N LYS A 450 -3.31 53.72 0.69
CA LYS A 450 -2.27 54.63 1.20
C LYS A 450 -2.71 55.82 2.06
N SER A 451 -2.02 56.14 3.16
CA SER A 451 -0.88 57.11 3.30
C SER A 451 -0.76 57.55 4.78
N PRO A 452 0.21 58.45 5.20
CA PRO A 452 1.55 58.07 5.64
C PRO A 452 1.94 58.58 7.06
N ALA A 453 3.07 58.01 7.56
CA ALA A 453 4.05 58.60 8.48
C ALA A 453 3.66 59.16 9.86
N LYS A 454 4.30 58.68 10.92
CA LYS A 454 5.23 59.50 11.75
C LYS A 454 6.01 58.67 12.80
N LYS A 455 7.29 59.01 12.87
CA LYS A 455 8.34 58.72 13.80
C LYS A 455 8.02 58.74 15.29
N ALA A 456 8.65 57.88 16.10
CA ALA A 456 9.68 58.22 17.12
C ALA A 456 9.81 57.04 18.11
N ALA A 457 10.97 56.44 18.19
CA ALA A 457 12.05 56.64 19.18
C ALA A 457 11.96 55.84 20.48
N ALA A 458 12.91 54.88 20.54
CA ALA A 458 13.79 54.56 21.68
C ALA A 458 13.22 53.98 22.99
N LYS A 459 13.64 52.76 23.38
CA LYS A 459 14.60 52.56 24.46
C LYS A 459 15.07 51.10 24.60
N LYS A 460 16.35 51.02 24.79
CA LYS A 460 17.25 49.93 25.11
C LYS A 460 16.86 49.20 26.43
N ALA A 461 17.06 47.90 26.50
CA ALA A 461 17.97 47.26 27.43
C ALA A 461 17.75 45.72 27.46
N ASP A 462 18.89 45.02 27.35
CA ASP A 462 19.35 43.78 27.97
C ASP A 462 18.54 42.50 27.85
N ALA A 463 19.11 41.51 27.15
CA ALA A 463 19.75 40.33 27.72
C ALA A 463 20.37 39.49 26.62
N ALA A 464 21.68 39.26 26.76
CA ALA A 464 22.44 38.26 26.01
C ALA A 464 22.09 36.89 26.63
N ASP A 465 21.89 35.93 25.75
CA ASP A 465 22.28 34.51 25.86
C ASP A 465 21.25 33.66 25.07
N ASP A 466 21.54 33.40 23.82
CA ASP A 466 21.01 32.27 23.02
C ASP A 466 21.44 32.37 21.57
N ALA A 467 22.73 32.30 21.29
CA ALA A 467 23.24 32.48 19.92
C ALA A 467 24.29 31.44 19.47
N GLU A 468 24.33 30.23 20.09
CA GLU A 468 25.33 29.22 19.68
C GLU A 468 24.75 27.92 19.04
N VAL A 469 23.43 27.73 18.96
CA VAL A 469 22.84 26.52 18.38
C VAL A 469 22.40 26.67 16.92
N SER A 470 22.30 27.91 16.40
CA SER A 470 21.79 28.13 15.05
C SER A 470 22.83 28.04 13.91
N ASP A 471 24.11 28.20 14.21
CA ASP A 471 25.16 28.23 13.18
C ASP A 471 25.60 26.85 12.70
N GLU A 472 25.52 25.83 13.55
CA GLU A 472 25.90 24.45 13.19
C GLU A 472 24.86 23.78 12.29
N GLU A 473 23.57 24.04 12.52
CA GLU A 473 22.49 23.56 11.63
C GLU A 473 22.49 24.26 10.27
N ALA A 474 22.78 25.56 10.24
CA ALA A 474 22.92 26.31 9.00
C ALA A 474 24.12 25.81 8.18
N ALA A 475 25.25 25.49 8.82
CA ALA A 475 26.42 24.93 8.17
C ALA A 475 26.18 23.51 7.63
N LYS A 476 25.47 22.64 8.36
CA LYS A 476 25.08 21.28 7.90
C LYS A 476 24.12 21.34 6.70
N LYS A 477 23.18 22.27 6.69
CA LYS A 477 22.24 22.49 5.58
C LYS A 477 22.94 23.03 4.34
N ALA A 478 23.91 23.95 4.49
CA ALA A 478 24.73 24.45 3.41
C ALA A 478 25.65 23.38 2.80
N ALA A 479 26.23 22.51 3.65
CA ALA A 479 27.07 21.41 3.18
C ALA A 479 26.28 20.36 2.40
N ARG A 480 25.05 20.00 2.83
CA ARG A 480 24.16 19.10 2.09
C ARG A 480 23.72 19.68 0.74
N SER A 481 23.43 20.98 0.68
CA SER A 481 23.09 21.67 -0.57
C SER A 481 24.26 21.71 -1.56
N ALA A 482 25.49 21.90 -1.09
CA ALA A 482 26.69 21.88 -1.91
C ALA A 482 27.01 20.49 -2.46
N ALA A 483 26.81 19.43 -1.65
CA ALA A 483 26.98 18.04 -2.07
C ALA A 483 25.96 17.63 -3.14
N ALA A 484 24.69 18.03 -2.97
CA ALA A 484 23.64 17.78 -3.96
C ALA A 484 23.90 18.48 -5.31
N LYS A 485 24.38 19.71 -5.30
CA LYS A 485 24.78 20.46 -6.52
C LYS A 485 25.96 19.79 -7.23
N LYS A 486 26.94 19.30 -6.47
CA LYS A 486 28.12 18.60 -7.04
C LYS A 486 27.72 17.26 -7.68
N ALA A 487 26.80 16.50 -7.06
CA ALA A 487 26.29 15.27 -7.64
C ALA A 487 25.46 15.50 -8.92
N ALA A 488 24.65 16.56 -8.96
CA ALA A 488 23.90 16.96 -10.15
C ALA A 488 24.81 17.38 -11.31
N ALA A 489 25.87 18.14 -11.02
CA ALA A 489 26.85 18.56 -12.02
C ALA A 489 27.63 17.35 -12.61
N THR A 490 27.99 16.36 -11.78
CA THR A 490 28.68 15.15 -12.22
C THR A 490 27.77 14.30 -13.12
N ARG A 491 26.47 14.18 -12.79
CA ARG A 491 25.48 13.47 -13.64
C ARG A 491 25.28 14.18 -14.98
N ALA A 492 25.21 15.52 -15.00
CA ALA A 492 25.07 16.29 -16.23
C ALA A 492 26.32 16.17 -17.14
N ALA A 493 27.53 16.17 -16.55
CA ALA A 493 28.77 15.95 -17.29
C ALA A 493 28.87 14.53 -17.89
N LYS A 494 28.43 13.50 -17.14
CA LYS A 494 28.43 12.11 -17.60
C LYS A 494 27.40 11.89 -18.73
N LYS A 495 26.24 12.58 -18.65
CA LYS A 495 25.24 12.54 -19.73
C LYS A 495 25.73 13.23 -21.01
N ALA A 496 26.36 14.39 -20.87
CA ALA A 496 26.93 15.09 -22.04
C ALA A 496 28.11 14.33 -22.71
N ALA A 497 28.89 13.59 -21.91
CA ALA A 497 29.94 12.71 -22.45
C ALA A 497 29.36 11.52 -23.22
N ALA A 498 28.30 10.88 -22.71
CA ALA A 498 27.62 9.78 -23.38
C ALA A 498 26.88 10.23 -24.67
N GLU A 499 26.31 11.43 -24.69
CA GLU A 499 25.69 11.99 -25.90
C GLU A 499 26.73 12.39 -26.98
N ALA A 500 27.95 12.73 -26.60
CA ALA A 500 29.04 13.03 -27.53
C ALA A 500 29.61 11.72 -28.15
N GLU A 501 29.68 10.62 -27.38
CA GLU A 501 30.17 9.32 -27.83
C GLU A 501 29.17 8.58 -28.75
N ALA A 502 27.87 8.91 -28.63
CA ALA A 502 26.83 8.38 -29.51
C ALA A 502 26.66 9.15 -30.86
N ALA A 503 27.41 10.26 -31.04
CA ALA A 503 27.36 11.09 -32.23
C ALA A 503 28.60 10.92 -33.16
N GLU A 504 29.57 10.07 -32.77
CA GLU A 504 30.66 9.58 -33.62
C GLU A 504 30.36 8.15 -34.17
#